data_300d2e7ca463ce2039cb5a2725cf2c6c
#
_entry.id   300d2e7ca463ce2039cb5a2725cf2c6c
#
_cell.length_a   1.000
_cell.length_b   1.000
_cell.length_c   1.000
_cell.angle_alpha   90.00
_cell.angle_beta   90.00
_cell.angle_gamma   90.00
#
_symmetry.space_group_name_H-M   'P 1'
#
loop_
_entity.id
_entity.type
_entity.pdbx_description
1 polymer ?
#
loop_
_entity_poly.entity_id
_entity_poly.type
_entity_poly.pdbx_seq_one_letter_code
_entity_poly.pdbx_strand_id
1 'polypeptide(L)'
;MDELSSEAIRSLLTSLFPSQMVEDLAREREVVVRDRKIDVRMLVWTLVVGFAVGGEARSIAGYRRAYEAATDHSIYPSSFYDRFTEKLATLLRDLLDHAVEEVAVPHTLTPAFEQFRDVIAVDATIVRLCRFLSEFKATHADESGLTLYLVHNVTEQSVISDEITDETTHESTLFETGSWLSGRLFLLDRGFFKFRRFALIDENNGFFVSRLKASSNPVVTEEFQEWPGRAIPLEGERIYDVVGDLYREHIDVEVEVSFQRRVYDGVKSWDTKRLRVVGVRDEDADDGYRLYITNLPHDEFSPDEISTLYRARWMVELLFRELKSRYSLGEFETEKAHIVKIQVVAALLTLVVSRAILREFVEYAEKQGDECIFPPERWAATFRSLAQLILQEIAAGFGYPQPNLGEILYHEAKQPSPSRLTLLEEVNAELCGAFSS
;
A
#
# COMPACT_ATOMS: atom_id res chain seq x y z
N MET A 1 -10.95 7.46 19.37
CA MET A 1 -12.05 8.47 19.52
C MET A 1 -12.94 8.05 20.67
N ASP A 2 -13.25 8.96 21.64
CA ASP A 2 -14.09 8.60 22.80
C ASP A 2 -15.57 8.96 22.55
N GLU A 3 -15.86 9.77 21.55
CA GLU A 3 -17.18 10.23 21.18
C GLU A 3 -17.32 10.37 19.66
N LEU A 4 -18.47 9.97 19.10
CA LEU A 4 -18.80 10.15 17.68
C LEU A 4 -19.31 11.60 17.45
N SER A 5 -18.37 12.51 17.27
CA SER A 5 -18.69 13.93 17.06
C SER A 5 -17.92 14.50 15.86
N SER A 6 -18.47 15.54 15.26
CA SER A 6 -17.77 16.32 14.22
C SER A 6 -16.48 16.94 14.75
N GLU A 7 -16.43 17.31 16.03
CA GLU A 7 -15.25 17.87 16.66
C GLU A 7 -14.12 16.83 16.79
N ALA A 8 -14.44 15.59 17.13
CA ALA A 8 -13.47 14.50 17.20
C ALA A 8 -12.86 14.21 15.82
N ILE A 9 -13.67 14.16 14.76
CA ILE A 9 -13.18 14.01 13.38
C ILE A 9 -12.31 15.20 12.98
N ARG A 10 -12.73 16.42 13.27
CA ARG A 10 -11.95 17.63 12.99
C ARG A 10 -10.60 17.61 13.71
N SER A 11 -10.58 17.21 14.99
CA SER A 11 -9.36 17.07 15.79
C SER A 11 -8.42 16.05 15.16
N LEU A 12 -8.90 14.87 14.76
CA LEU A 12 -8.13 13.86 14.05
C LEU A 12 -7.53 14.43 12.76
N LEU A 13 -8.35 15.04 11.91
CA LEU A 13 -7.89 15.59 10.63
C LEU A 13 -6.85 16.71 10.83
N THR A 14 -7.04 17.56 11.84
CA THR A 14 -6.07 18.62 12.17
C THR A 14 -4.76 18.04 12.72
N SER A 15 -4.78 16.89 13.40
CA SER A 15 -3.55 16.23 13.86
C SER A 15 -2.76 15.62 12.71
N LEU A 16 -3.44 15.10 11.67
CA LEU A 16 -2.78 14.59 10.47
C LEU A 16 -2.04 15.70 9.69
N PHE A 17 -2.62 16.89 9.62
CA PHE A 17 -2.01 18.05 8.95
C PHE A 17 -2.07 19.28 9.86
N PRO A 18 -1.16 19.39 10.86
CA PRO A 18 -1.09 20.56 11.72
C PRO A 18 -0.95 21.85 10.89
N SER A 19 -1.79 22.83 11.15
CA SER A 19 -1.86 24.08 10.36
C SER A 19 -0.50 24.75 10.19
N GLN A 20 0.27 24.84 11.27
CA GLN A 20 1.60 25.46 11.26
C GLN A 20 2.58 24.69 10.36
N MET A 21 2.57 23.35 10.42
CA MET A 21 3.41 22.51 9.57
C MET A 21 3.09 22.70 8.08
N VAL A 22 1.80 22.69 7.71
CA VAL A 22 1.38 22.92 6.31
C VAL A 22 1.86 24.28 5.81
N GLU A 23 1.74 25.32 6.64
CA GLU A 23 2.19 26.68 6.29
C GLU A 23 3.71 26.76 6.14
N ASP A 24 4.46 26.14 7.04
CA ASP A 24 5.92 26.16 7.02
C ASP A 24 6.47 25.38 5.81
N LEU A 25 5.95 24.18 5.54
CA LEU A 25 6.29 23.41 4.34
C LEU A 25 5.91 24.17 3.06
N ALA A 26 4.75 24.82 3.02
CA ALA A 26 4.32 25.61 1.86
C ALA A 26 5.25 26.80 1.59
N ARG A 27 5.82 27.41 2.63
CA ARG A 27 6.84 28.47 2.49
C ARG A 27 8.18 27.89 2.03
N GLU A 28 8.61 26.79 2.64
CA GLU A 28 9.87 26.11 2.28
C GLU A 28 9.87 25.67 0.81
N ARG A 29 8.77 25.07 0.37
CA ARG A 29 8.58 24.64 -1.03
C ARG A 29 8.20 25.79 -1.98
N GLU A 30 8.12 27.01 -1.48
CA GLU A 30 7.76 28.21 -2.26
C GLU A 30 6.39 28.08 -2.98
N VAL A 31 5.46 27.30 -2.44
CA VAL A 31 4.06 27.24 -2.89
C VAL A 31 3.36 28.56 -2.56
N VAL A 32 3.71 29.15 -1.41
CA VAL A 32 3.25 30.45 -0.96
C VAL A 32 4.43 31.41 -0.84
N VAL A 33 4.54 32.34 -1.77
CA VAL A 33 5.59 33.39 -1.77
C VAL A 33 5.11 34.68 -1.09
N ARG A 34 3.81 34.90 -1.05
CA ARG A 34 3.16 36.08 -0.41
C ARG A 34 1.81 35.67 0.16
N ASP A 35 1.42 36.24 1.28
CA ASP A 35 0.07 36.09 1.81
C ASP A 35 -0.95 36.64 0.81
N ARG A 36 -1.68 35.75 0.19
CA ARG A 36 -2.72 36.04 -0.79
C ARG A 36 -4.04 35.43 -0.34
N LYS A 37 -5.11 35.69 -1.12
CA LYS A 37 -6.48 35.24 -0.86
C LYS A 37 -6.69 33.71 -0.76
N ILE A 38 -5.67 32.89 -1.06
CA ILE A 38 -5.78 31.43 -1.02
C ILE A 38 -5.05 30.94 0.22
N ASP A 39 -5.79 30.36 1.14
CA ASP A 39 -5.28 29.64 2.30
C ASP A 39 -4.75 28.28 1.83
N VAL A 40 -3.46 28.03 2.00
CA VAL A 40 -2.81 26.82 1.53
C VAL A 40 -3.31 25.58 2.29
N ARG A 41 -3.70 25.70 3.56
CA ARG A 41 -4.28 24.61 4.35
C ARG A 41 -5.59 24.13 3.74
N MET A 42 -6.47 25.08 3.42
CA MET A 42 -7.73 24.78 2.75
C MET A 42 -7.53 24.28 1.31
N LEU A 43 -6.48 24.74 0.60
CA LEU A 43 -6.12 24.22 -0.72
C LEU A 43 -5.74 22.74 -0.63
N VAL A 44 -4.89 22.35 0.34
CA VAL A 44 -4.50 20.96 0.58
C VAL A 44 -5.74 20.11 0.87
N TRP A 45 -6.58 20.52 1.83
CA TRP A 45 -7.79 19.77 2.15
C TRP A 45 -8.78 19.68 0.99
N THR A 46 -8.88 20.73 0.18
CA THR A 46 -9.73 20.74 -1.02
C THR A 46 -9.23 19.71 -2.04
N LEU A 47 -7.91 19.56 -2.21
CA LEU A 47 -7.36 18.55 -3.10
C LEU A 47 -7.56 17.13 -2.57
N VAL A 48 -7.28 16.90 -1.29
CA VAL A 48 -7.40 15.58 -0.66
C VAL A 48 -8.85 15.11 -0.63
N VAL A 49 -9.75 15.92 -0.09
CA VAL A 49 -11.16 15.53 0.07
C VAL A 49 -11.90 15.64 -1.27
N GLY A 50 -11.59 16.64 -2.08
CA GLY A 50 -12.19 16.83 -3.40
C GLY A 50 -11.81 15.70 -4.38
N PHE A 51 -10.64 15.08 -4.22
CA PHE A 51 -10.28 13.91 -5.03
C PHE A 51 -11.25 12.75 -4.80
N ALA A 52 -11.72 12.55 -3.57
CA ALA A 52 -12.69 11.50 -3.25
C ALA A 52 -14.02 11.67 -3.98
N VAL A 53 -14.47 12.91 -4.22
CA VAL A 53 -15.74 13.17 -4.92
C VAL A 53 -15.77 12.56 -6.32
N GLY A 54 -14.65 12.61 -7.05
CA GLY A 54 -14.53 12.04 -8.40
C GLY A 54 -15.09 12.91 -9.52
N GLY A 55 -14.95 12.45 -10.77
CA GLY A 55 -15.51 13.08 -11.96
C GLY A 55 -15.08 14.56 -12.13
N GLU A 56 -16.01 15.42 -12.55
CA GLU A 56 -15.75 16.85 -12.76
C GLU A 56 -15.21 17.60 -11.55
N ALA A 57 -15.43 17.07 -10.31
CA ALA A 57 -14.88 17.67 -9.10
C ALA A 57 -13.35 17.68 -9.09
N ARG A 58 -12.69 16.77 -9.82
CA ARG A 58 -11.23 16.69 -9.98
C ARG A 58 -10.64 17.64 -11.01
N SER A 59 -11.47 18.34 -11.76
CA SER A 59 -10.98 19.45 -12.59
C SER A 59 -10.51 20.59 -11.69
N ILE A 60 -9.55 21.39 -12.16
CA ILE A 60 -9.09 22.56 -11.39
C ILE A 60 -10.26 23.51 -11.09
N ALA A 61 -11.21 23.63 -12.03
CA ALA A 61 -12.43 24.38 -11.80
C ALA A 61 -13.33 23.74 -10.73
N GLY A 62 -13.38 22.40 -10.66
CA GLY A 62 -14.08 21.66 -9.63
C GLY A 62 -13.47 21.91 -8.24
N TYR A 63 -12.16 21.74 -8.10
CA TYR A 63 -11.46 22.07 -6.86
C TYR A 63 -11.65 23.53 -6.44
N ARG A 64 -11.62 24.49 -7.40
CA ARG A 64 -11.91 25.89 -7.08
C ARG A 64 -13.30 26.08 -6.52
N ARG A 65 -14.33 25.48 -7.15
CA ARG A 65 -15.72 25.55 -6.64
C ARG A 65 -15.85 24.93 -5.25
N ALA A 66 -15.21 23.80 -5.00
CA ALA A 66 -15.21 23.17 -3.67
C ALA A 66 -14.52 24.05 -2.61
N TYR A 67 -13.40 24.66 -2.96
CA TYR A 67 -12.71 25.62 -2.10
C TYR A 67 -13.58 26.84 -1.78
N GLU A 68 -14.19 27.47 -2.82
CA GLU A 68 -15.07 28.63 -2.64
C GLU A 68 -16.30 28.30 -1.78
N ALA A 69 -16.89 27.12 -1.99
CA ALA A 69 -18.03 26.65 -1.21
C ALA A 69 -17.68 26.38 0.27
N ALA A 70 -16.43 25.95 0.54
CA ALA A 70 -16.00 25.69 1.91
C ALA A 70 -15.50 26.94 2.64
N THR A 71 -14.93 27.93 1.93
CA THR A 71 -14.30 29.12 2.54
C THR A 71 -15.12 30.40 2.44
N ASP A 72 -16.21 30.41 1.68
CA ASP A 72 -16.98 31.60 1.31
C ASP A 72 -16.15 32.72 0.67
N HIS A 73 -15.02 32.34 0.01
CA HIS A 73 -14.13 33.26 -0.65
C HIS A 73 -14.10 33.01 -2.15
N SER A 74 -14.51 34.00 -2.95
CA SER A 74 -14.40 33.93 -4.40
C SER A 74 -12.97 34.16 -4.86
N ILE A 75 -12.47 33.27 -5.75
CA ILE A 75 -11.12 33.31 -6.30
C ILE A 75 -11.18 33.35 -7.83
N TYR A 76 -10.41 34.25 -8.43
CA TYR A 76 -10.29 34.26 -9.88
C TYR A 76 -9.71 32.93 -10.40
N PRO A 77 -10.30 32.33 -11.47
CA PRO A 77 -9.86 31.05 -12.03
C PRO A 77 -8.37 30.98 -12.30
N SER A 78 -7.78 32.02 -12.90
CA SER A 78 -6.33 32.08 -13.18
C SER A 78 -5.51 32.02 -11.90
N SER A 79 -5.89 32.76 -10.85
CA SER A 79 -5.16 32.77 -9.59
C SER A 79 -5.19 31.43 -8.88
N PHE A 80 -6.27 30.66 -9.00
CA PHE A 80 -6.36 29.31 -8.48
C PHE A 80 -5.54 28.33 -9.31
N TYR A 81 -5.64 28.43 -10.65
CA TYR A 81 -4.88 27.61 -11.59
C TYR A 81 -3.37 27.75 -11.41
N ASP A 82 -2.87 28.97 -11.17
CA ASP A 82 -1.43 29.24 -10.96
C ASP A 82 -0.84 28.55 -9.71
N ARG A 83 -1.68 27.94 -8.86
CA ARG A 83 -1.21 27.14 -7.70
C ARG A 83 -0.82 25.72 -8.07
N PHE A 84 -1.31 25.21 -9.20
CA PHE A 84 -1.04 23.85 -9.63
C PHE A 84 0.33 23.78 -10.32
N THR A 85 1.37 23.62 -9.53
CA THR A 85 2.77 23.58 -9.97
C THR A 85 3.47 22.32 -9.42
N GLU A 86 4.67 22.01 -9.94
CA GLU A 86 5.51 20.93 -9.36
C GLU A 86 5.79 21.16 -7.85
N LYS A 87 5.89 22.40 -7.41
CA LYS A 87 6.07 22.74 -5.99
C LYS A 87 4.91 22.26 -5.12
N LEU A 88 3.67 22.37 -5.65
CA LEU A 88 2.50 21.84 -4.95
C LEU A 88 2.52 20.32 -4.91
N ALA A 89 2.95 19.64 -5.97
CA ALA A 89 3.12 18.19 -5.94
C ALA A 89 4.14 17.75 -4.88
N THR A 90 5.26 18.47 -4.76
CA THR A 90 6.26 18.23 -3.72
C THR A 90 5.71 18.46 -2.31
N LEU A 91 4.99 19.57 -2.09
CA LEU A 91 4.32 19.83 -0.81
C LEU A 91 3.37 18.69 -0.41
N LEU A 92 2.53 18.24 -1.34
CA LEU A 92 1.61 17.14 -1.06
C LEU A 92 2.34 15.84 -0.72
N ARG A 93 3.51 15.60 -1.34
CA ARG A 93 4.35 14.42 -1.04
C ARG A 93 4.95 14.51 0.37
N ASP A 94 5.50 15.67 0.75
CA ASP A 94 6.00 15.88 2.11
C ASP A 94 4.88 15.67 3.16
N LEU A 95 3.65 16.09 2.84
CA LEU A 95 2.48 15.86 3.69
C LEU A 95 2.06 14.38 3.72
N LEU A 96 2.22 13.66 2.61
CA LEU A 96 1.97 12.22 2.57
C LEU A 96 2.94 11.46 3.47
N ASP A 97 4.23 11.77 3.38
CA ASP A 97 5.27 11.16 4.22
C ASP A 97 4.97 11.40 5.71
N HIS A 98 4.63 12.63 6.08
CA HIS A 98 4.22 12.95 7.45
C HIS A 98 2.95 12.22 7.90
N ALA A 99 1.91 12.23 7.08
CA ALA A 99 0.63 11.58 7.43
C ALA A 99 0.78 10.06 7.60
N VAL A 100 1.66 9.44 6.82
CA VAL A 100 1.97 8.02 6.94
C VAL A 100 2.63 7.72 8.29
N GLU A 101 3.58 8.55 8.74
CA GLU A 101 4.23 8.41 10.03
C GLU A 101 3.23 8.56 11.20
N GLU A 102 2.30 9.51 11.12
CA GLU A 102 1.28 9.77 12.15
C GLU A 102 0.18 8.70 12.20
N VAL A 103 -0.18 8.12 11.05
CA VAL A 103 -1.22 7.07 10.97
C VAL A 103 -0.66 5.70 11.33
N ALA A 104 0.65 5.52 11.30
CA ALA A 104 1.34 4.29 11.64
C ALA A 104 1.16 3.95 13.13
N VAL A 105 0.06 3.30 13.48
CA VAL A 105 -0.13 2.69 14.80
C VAL A 105 0.04 1.19 14.65
N PRO A 106 0.95 0.57 15.41
CA PRO A 106 1.11 -0.87 15.39
C PRO A 106 -0.22 -1.53 15.77
N HIS A 107 -0.87 -2.20 14.83
CA HIS A 107 -1.91 -3.15 15.20
C HIS A 107 -1.24 -4.27 15.98
N THR A 108 -1.93 -4.74 17.03
CA THR A 108 -1.52 -5.95 17.75
C THR A 108 -1.49 -7.09 16.73
N LEU A 109 -0.30 -7.39 16.26
CA LEU A 109 -0.10 -8.47 15.30
C LEU A 109 -0.31 -9.79 15.99
N THR A 110 -0.74 -10.81 15.23
CA THR A 110 -0.61 -12.19 15.70
C THR A 110 0.84 -12.47 16.11
N PRO A 111 1.07 -13.36 17.06
CA PRO A 111 2.42 -13.71 17.51
C PRO A 111 3.41 -13.99 16.38
N ALA A 112 2.94 -14.51 15.23
CA ALA A 112 3.76 -14.75 14.05
C ALA A 112 4.34 -13.48 13.39
N PHE A 113 3.67 -12.34 13.55
CA PHE A 113 4.16 -11.07 13.01
C PHE A 113 4.95 -10.26 14.04
N GLU A 114 4.76 -10.50 15.35
CA GLU A 114 5.39 -9.72 16.43
C GLU A 114 6.92 -9.76 16.39
N GLN A 115 7.50 -10.80 15.84
CA GLN A 115 8.95 -10.92 15.71
C GLN A 115 9.56 -10.04 14.62
N PHE A 116 8.74 -9.52 13.70
CA PHE A 116 9.19 -8.58 12.69
C PHE A 116 8.91 -7.15 13.12
N ARG A 117 9.86 -6.27 12.85
CA ARG A 117 9.64 -4.84 13.02
C ARG A 117 8.43 -4.35 12.23
N ASP A 118 8.34 -4.79 10.96
CA ASP A 118 7.25 -4.48 10.03
C ASP A 118 7.08 -5.62 9.03
N VAL A 119 5.87 -5.81 8.52
CA VAL A 119 5.59 -6.68 7.37
C VAL A 119 5.25 -5.80 6.17
N ILE A 120 6.07 -5.87 5.15
CA ILE A 120 6.06 -4.97 4.00
C ILE A 120 5.62 -5.72 2.74
N ALA A 121 4.54 -5.29 2.12
CA ALA A 121 4.19 -5.70 0.77
C ALA A 121 4.67 -4.65 -0.22
N VAL A 122 5.37 -5.11 -1.27
CA VAL A 122 5.89 -4.25 -2.33
C VAL A 122 5.21 -4.63 -3.62
N ASP A 123 4.60 -3.65 -4.27
CA ASP A 123 3.93 -3.86 -5.55
C ASP A 123 3.91 -2.58 -6.39
N ALA A 124 3.58 -2.73 -7.66
CA ALA A 124 3.42 -1.61 -8.57
C ALA A 124 2.19 -1.79 -9.43
N THR A 125 1.57 -0.69 -9.80
CA THR A 125 0.41 -0.73 -10.67
C THR A 125 0.53 0.28 -11.79
N ILE A 126 0.10 -0.12 -12.99
CA ILE A 126 0.06 0.76 -14.15
C ILE A 126 -1.29 1.48 -14.17
N VAL A 127 -1.23 2.79 -14.34
CA VAL A 127 -2.38 3.66 -14.54
C VAL A 127 -2.33 4.21 -15.96
N ARG A 128 -3.31 3.85 -16.78
CA ARG A 128 -3.43 4.37 -18.15
C ARG A 128 -3.95 5.81 -18.11
N LEU A 129 -3.34 6.66 -18.90
CA LEU A 129 -3.74 8.05 -19.03
C LEU A 129 -4.60 8.23 -20.28
N CYS A 130 -5.69 8.98 -20.16
CA CYS A 130 -6.62 9.20 -21.25
C CYS A 130 -6.04 10.05 -22.39
N ARG A 131 -4.94 10.74 -22.14
CA ARG A 131 -4.29 11.64 -23.10
C ARG A 131 -2.80 11.37 -23.16
N PHE A 132 -2.21 11.59 -24.34
CA PHE A 132 -0.78 11.43 -24.53
C PHE A 132 0.01 12.46 -23.74
N LEU A 133 0.95 11.99 -22.95
CA LEU A 133 1.89 12.76 -22.15
C LEU A 133 3.31 12.24 -22.38
N SER A 134 4.15 13.04 -23.02
CA SER A 134 5.53 12.63 -23.37
C SER A 134 6.40 12.28 -22.17
N GLU A 135 6.04 12.75 -20.97
CA GLU A 135 6.72 12.47 -19.70
C GLU A 135 6.35 11.08 -19.16
N PHE A 136 5.16 10.57 -19.49
CA PHE A 136 4.68 9.24 -19.06
C PHE A 136 4.52 8.31 -20.26
N LYS A 137 5.63 7.79 -20.76
CA LYS A 137 5.63 6.89 -21.91
C LYS A 137 5.03 5.55 -21.55
N ALA A 138 4.13 5.06 -22.40
CA ALA A 138 3.63 3.69 -22.32
C ALA A 138 4.50 2.72 -23.13
N THR A 139 4.29 1.44 -22.91
CA THR A 139 4.95 0.36 -23.69
C THR A 139 4.48 0.37 -25.14
N HIS A 140 3.25 0.82 -25.40
CA HIS A 140 2.71 0.98 -26.76
C HIS A 140 2.88 2.41 -27.25
N ALA A 141 3.26 2.56 -28.53
CA ALA A 141 3.39 3.86 -29.16
C ALA A 141 2.04 4.60 -29.13
N ASP A 142 2.10 5.92 -28.98
CA ASP A 142 0.93 6.81 -28.93
C ASP A 142 0.03 6.68 -27.69
N GLU A 143 0.41 5.88 -26.69
CA GLU A 143 -0.26 5.81 -25.40
C GLU A 143 0.61 6.45 -24.31
N SER A 144 0.00 6.79 -23.19
CA SER A 144 0.68 7.19 -21.97
C SER A 144 0.23 6.36 -20.78
N GLY A 145 1.20 5.99 -19.96
CA GLY A 145 0.97 5.22 -18.76
C GLY A 145 1.98 5.60 -17.67
N LEU A 146 1.51 5.74 -16.47
CA LEU A 146 2.38 5.87 -15.30
C LEU A 146 2.38 4.56 -14.52
N THR A 147 3.52 4.27 -13.93
CA THR A 147 3.67 3.22 -12.92
C THR A 147 3.67 3.87 -11.55
N LEU A 148 2.70 3.49 -10.73
CA LEU A 148 2.68 3.83 -9.31
C LEU A 148 3.25 2.64 -8.54
N TYR A 149 4.43 2.82 -7.97
CA TYR A 149 5.11 1.87 -7.10
C TYR A 149 4.81 2.22 -5.65
N LEU A 150 4.40 1.24 -4.86
CA LEU A 150 4.10 1.42 -3.44
C LEU A 150 4.86 0.41 -2.57
N VAL A 151 5.38 0.91 -1.48
CA VAL A 151 5.85 0.13 -0.34
C VAL A 151 4.80 0.26 0.75
N HIS A 152 4.06 -0.81 0.99
CA HIS A 152 2.92 -0.83 1.90
C HIS A 152 3.25 -1.62 3.17
N ASN A 153 3.09 -0.99 4.33
CA ASN A 153 3.16 -1.68 5.61
C ASN A 153 1.83 -2.39 5.85
N VAL A 154 1.85 -3.71 5.76
CA VAL A 154 0.66 -4.56 5.91
C VAL A 154 0.15 -4.51 7.34
N THR A 155 1.04 -4.44 8.31
CA THR A 155 0.73 -4.50 9.73
C THR A 155 0.09 -3.21 10.23
N GLU A 156 0.51 -2.07 9.72
CA GLU A 156 -0.03 -0.75 10.05
C GLU A 156 -1.07 -0.26 9.04
N GLN A 157 -1.28 -1.02 7.95
CA GLN A 157 -2.13 -0.65 6.83
C GLN A 157 -1.80 0.73 6.24
N SER A 158 -0.53 1.08 6.25
CA SER A 158 0.00 2.39 5.81
C SER A 158 0.85 2.27 4.55
N VAL A 159 0.99 3.37 3.80
CA VAL A 159 1.92 3.47 2.67
C VAL A 159 3.22 4.05 3.20
N ILE A 160 4.33 3.31 3.15
CA ILE A 160 5.64 3.77 3.62
C ILE A 160 6.30 4.70 2.59
N SER A 161 6.22 4.33 1.33
CA SER A 161 6.73 5.18 0.25
C SER A 161 5.99 4.92 -1.05
N ASP A 162 5.99 5.93 -1.92
CA ASP A 162 5.47 5.86 -3.27
C ASP A 162 6.48 6.40 -4.27
N GLU A 163 6.43 5.88 -5.49
CA GLU A 163 7.17 6.44 -6.61
C GLU A 163 6.31 6.43 -7.88
N ILE A 164 6.35 7.54 -8.61
CA ILE A 164 5.60 7.72 -9.85
C ILE A 164 6.59 7.80 -10.99
N THR A 165 6.57 6.81 -11.87
CA THR A 165 7.44 6.74 -13.05
C THR A 165 6.62 6.52 -14.31
N ASP A 166 7.27 6.51 -15.48
CA ASP A 166 6.63 6.05 -16.70
C ASP A 166 6.46 4.52 -16.72
N GLU A 167 5.57 4.00 -17.56
CA GLU A 167 5.31 2.56 -17.67
C GLU A 167 6.50 1.76 -18.18
N THR A 168 7.47 2.40 -18.85
CA THR A 168 8.65 1.72 -19.38
C THR A 168 9.70 1.42 -18.29
N THR A 169 9.59 2.07 -17.15
CA THR A 169 10.46 1.83 -16.00
C THR A 169 10.11 0.50 -15.34
N HIS A 170 11.06 -0.43 -15.31
CA HIS A 170 10.81 -1.73 -14.71
C HIS A 170 10.72 -1.62 -13.19
N GLU A 171 9.57 -1.98 -12.61
CA GLU A 171 9.25 -1.91 -11.18
C GLU A 171 10.34 -2.46 -10.25
N SER A 172 11.02 -3.53 -10.70
CA SER A 172 12.09 -4.15 -9.92
C SER A 172 13.35 -3.28 -9.75
N THR A 173 13.47 -2.16 -10.46
CA THR A 173 14.57 -1.20 -10.30
C THR A 173 14.31 -0.19 -9.20
N LEU A 174 13.04 -0.02 -8.82
CA LEU A 174 12.60 0.93 -7.81
C LEU A 174 12.79 0.40 -6.37
N PHE A 175 12.99 -0.92 -6.22
CA PHE A 175 13.24 -1.49 -4.89
C PHE A 175 14.68 -1.20 -4.44
N GLU A 176 14.81 -0.25 -3.57
CA GLU A 176 16.09 0.10 -2.97
C GLU A 176 16.50 -0.89 -1.87
N THR A 177 17.82 -1.13 -1.74
CA THR A 177 18.38 -2.00 -0.71
C THR A 177 19.31 -1.21 0.21
N GLY A 178 19.23 -1.48 1.52
CA GLY A 178 20.02 -0.76 2.52
C GLY A 178 19.62 -1.11 3.95
N SER A 179 20.11 -0.34 4.91
CA SER A 179 19.88 -0.57 6.34
C SER A 179 18.41 -0.54 6.77
N TRP A 180 17.53 0.10 5.98
CA TRP A 180 16.10 0.16 6.25
C TRP A 180 15.42 -1.21 6.18
N LEU A 181 16.06 -2.20 5.54
CA LEU A 181 15.55 -3.57 5.43
C LEU A 181 15.60 -4.33 6.76
N SER A 182 16.45 -3.89 7.71
CA SER A 182 16.74 -4.63 8.94
C SER A 182 15.50 -4.85 9.81
N GLY A 183 15.28 -6.12 10.19
CA GLY A 183 14.16 -6.56 11.04
C GLY A 183 12.81 -6.59 10.35
N ARG A 184 12.72 -6.29 9.04
CA ARG A 184 11.48 -6.26 8.28
C ARG A 184 11.29 -7.52 7.45
N LEU A 185 10.04 -7.97 7.34
CA LEU A 185 9.63 -9.04 6.44
C LEU A 185 9.07 -8.45 5.14
N PHE A 186 9.65 -8.82 4.01
CA PHE A 186 9.23 -8.38 2.67
C PHE A 186 8.42 -9.48 1.97
N LEU A 187 7.18 -9.18 1.63
CA LEU A 187 6.32 -10.01 0.81
C LEU A 187 6.43 -9.55 -0.64
N LEU A 188 7.18 -10.30 -1.46
CA LEU A 188 7.57 -9.87 -2.80
C LEU A 188 6.84 -10.66 -3.88
N ASP A 189 6.22 -9.97 -4.83
CA ASP A 189 5.65 -10.60 -6.00
C ASP A 189 6.73 -11.12 -6.97
N ARG A 190 6.31 -11.96 -7.93
CA ARG A 190 7.18 -12.51 -8.98
C ARG A 190 7.87 -11.45 -9.84
N GLY A 191 7.31 -10.24 -9.96
CA GLY A 191 7.93 -9.09 -10.61
C GLY A 191 9.25 -8.68 -9.94
N PHE A 192 9.31 -8.80 -8.62
CA PHE A 192 10.48 -8.47 -7.80
C PHE A 192 11.46 -9.63 -7.63
N PHE A 193 11.22 -10.81 -8.20
CA PHE A 193 12.04 -12.01 -8.04
C PHE A 193 13.42 -11.84 -8.64
N LYS A 194 14.45 -11.72 -7.78
CA LYS A 194 15.87 -11.74 -8.14
C LYS A 194 16.69 -12.32 -6.99
N PHE A 195 17.45 -13.37 -7.19
CA PHE A 195 18.29 -13.98 -6.15
C PHE A 195 19.27 -12.98 -5.51
N ARG A 196 19.82 -12.07 -6.31
CA ARG A 196 20.66 -10.97 -5.79
C ARG A 196 19.90 -10.10 -4.79
N ARG A 197 18.62 -9.80 -5.03
CA ARG A 197 17.78 -9.01 -4.11
C ARG A 197 17.55 -9.76 -2.80
N PHE A 198 17.24 -11.04 -2.90
CA PHE A 198 17.06 -11.90 -1.73
C PHE A 198 18.33 -11.97 -0.88
N ALA A 199 19.50 -12.10 -1.53
CA ALA A 199 20.77 -12.06 -0.85
C ALA A 199 21.03 -10.70 -0.15
N LEU A 200 20.68 -9.57 -0.78
CA LEU A 200 20.84 -8.24 -0.20
C LEU A 200 19.87 -7.97 0.96
N ILE A 201 18.65 -8.48 0.90
CA ILE A 201 17.71 -8.41 2.02
C ILE A 201 18.29 -9.14 3.23
N ASP A 202 18.73 -10.36 3.04
CA ASP A 202 19.32 -11.18 4.10
C ASP A 202 20.62 -10.59 4.66
N GLU A 203 21.50 -10.09 3.83
CA GLU A 203 22.75 -9.40 4.23
C GLU A 203 22.50 -8.12 5.05
N ASN A 204 21.33 -7.51 4.91
CA ASN A 204 20.90 -6.36 5.71
C ASN A 204 20.01 -6.76 6.91
N ASN A 205 20.02 -8.03 7.32
CA ASN A 205 19.21 -8.58 8.40
C ASN A 205 17.69 -8.37 8.17
N GLY A 206 17.25 -8.40 6.94
CA GLY A 206 15.85 -8.42 6.55
C GLY A 206 15.39 -9.84 6.23
N PHE A 207 14.08 -10.02 6.20
CA PHE A 207 13.43 -11.28 5.87
C PHE A 207 12.59 -11.12 4.61
N PHE A 208 12.34 -12.20 3.89
CA PHE A 208 11.48 -12.15 2.72
C PHE A 208 10.72 -13.47 2.52
N VAL A 209 9.54 -13.34 1.88
CA VAL A 209 8.83 -14.46 1.25
C VAL A 209 8.45 -14.05 -0.17
N SER A 210 8.73 -14.89 -1.14
CA SER A 210 8.33 -14.69 -2.54
C SER A 210 7.84 -15.99 -3.16
N ARG A 211 6.95 -15.91 -4.17
CA ARG A 211 6.60 -17.08 -5.00
C ARG A 211 7.82 -17.51 -5.81
N LEU A 212 8.15 -18.79 -5.75
CA LEU A 212 9.23 -19.35 -6.58
C LEU A 212 8.86 -19.28 -8.06
N LYS A 213 9.79 -18.85 -8.90
CA LYS A 213 9.63 -18.85 -10.36
C LYS A 213 10.05 -20.20 -10.94
N ALA A 214 9.19 -20.83 -11.76
CA ALA A 214 9.52 -22.10 -12.43
C ALA A 214 10.83 -22.01 -13.25
N SER A 215 11.09 -20.87 -13.88
CA SER A 215 12.32 -20.63 -14.64
C SER A 215 13.59 -20.61 -13.80
N SER A 216 13.49 -20.49 -12.47
CA SER A 216 14.66 -20.49 -11.58
C SER A 216 15.12 -21.91 -11.23
N ASN A 217 14.20 -22.86 -11.11
CA ASN A 217 14.37 -24.28 -10.87
C ASN A 217 15.64 -24.67 -10.09
N PRO A 218 15.77 -24.24 -8.81
CA PRO A 218 17.00 -24.44 -8.04
C PRO A 218 17.19 -25.91 -7.66
N VAL A 219 18.45 -26.27 -7.36
CA VAL A 219 18.81 -27.60 -6.88
C VAL A 219 18.64 -27.69 -5.38
N VAL A 220 17.99 -28.75 -4.92
CA VAL A 220 17.81 -29.05 -3.49
C VAL A 220 19.14 -29.56 -2.90
N THR A 221 19.55 -28.95 -1.80
CA THR A 221 20.78 -29.30 -1.06
C THR A 221 20.51 -30.09 0.20
N GLU A 222 19.34 -29.87 0.83
CA GLU A 222 18.94 -30.54 2.06
C GLU A 222 17.42 -30.62 2.14
N GLU A 223 16.90 -31.67 2.73
CA GLU A 223 15.48 -31.86 3.02
C GLU A 223 15.27 -31.80 4.54
N PHE A 224 14.46 -30.82 5.04
CA PHE A 224 14.28 -30.60 6.47
C PHE A 224 13.27 -31.56 7.13
N GLN A 225 12.45 -32.25 6.34
CA GLN A 225 11.46 -33.20 6.83
C GLN A 225 11.81 -34.64 6.44
N GLU A 226 11.85 -35.53 7.43
CA GLU A 226 11.95 -36.97 7.20
C GLU A 226 10.55 -37.54 6.90
N TRP A 227 10.44 -38.30 5.82
CA TRP A 227 9.20 -38.94 5.41
C TRP A 227 9.26 -40.45 5.65
N PRO A 228 8.30 -41.03 6.39
CA PRO A 228 8.26 -42.47 6.56
C PRO A 228 7.88 -43.18 5.27
N GLY A 229 8.69 -44.16 4.85
CA GLY A 229 8.41 -45.00 3.70
C GLY A 229 9.25 -44.73 2.47
N ARG A 230 8.79 -45.16 1.27
CA ARG A 230 9.43 -44.90 -0.02
C ARG A 230 9.10 -43.47 -0.47
N ALA A 231 9.82 -42.49 0.07
CA ALA A 231 9.73 -41.12 -0.40
C ALA A 231 10.65 -40.94 -1.62
N ILE A 232 10.27 -40.09 -2.56
CA ILE A 232 11.15 -39.61 -3.62
C ILE A 232 12.17 -38.69 -2.94
N PRO A 233 13.48 -39.01 -2.97
CA PRO A 233 14.48 -38.11 -2.38
C PRO A 233 14.57 -36.85 -3.21
N LEU A 234 14.64 -35.69 -2.55
CA LEU A 234 14.74 -34.40 -3.23
C LEU A 234 16.15 -33.88 -3.33
N GLU A 235 17.08 -34.34 -2.48
CA GLU A 235 18.48 -33.91 -2.49
C GLU A 235 19.15 -34.20 -3.82
N GLY A 236 19.78 -33.19 -4.40
CA GLY A 236 20.44 -33.24 -5.68
C GLY A 236 19.54 -33.01 -6.89
N GLU A 237 18.23 -33.06 -6.68
CA GLU A 237 17.24 -32.85 -7.76
C GLU A 237 16.88 -31.37 -7.89
N ARG A 238 16.38 -30.99 -9.07
CA ARG A 238 15.79 -29.69 -9.29
C ARG A 238 14.32 -29.71 -8.89
N ILE A 239 13.88 -28.75 -8.10
CA ILE A 239 12.56 -28.79 -7.45
C ILE A 239 11.40 -28.97 -8.44
N TYR A 240 11.40 -28.26 -9.57
CA TYR A 240 10.34 -28.36 -10.56
C TYR A 240 10.38 -29.63 -11.42
N ASP A 241 11.50 -30.36 -11.41
CA ASP A 241 11.60 -31.63 -12.15
C ASP A 241 10.93 -32.79 -11.40
N VAL A 242 10.72 -32.62 -10.09
CA VAL A 242 10.19 -33.69 -9.21
C VAL A 242 8.87 -33.32 -8.51
N VAL A 243 8.54 -32.05 -8.42
CA VAL A 243 7.38 -31.59 -7.62
C VAL A 243 6.06 -32.18 -8.08
N GLY A 244 5.85 -32.37 -9.37
CA GLY A 244 4.63 -32.94 -9.95
C GLY A 244 4.38 -34.41 -9.58
N ASP A 245 5.42 -35.14 -9.17
CA ASP A 245 5.36 -36.56 -8.79
C ASP A 245 5.18 -36.74 -7.27
N LEU A 246 5.14 -35.62 -6.50
CA LEU A 246 5.03 -35.68 -5.05
C LEU A 246 3.57 -35.73 -4.60
N TYR A 247 3.32 -36.47 -3.51
CA TYR A 247 2.00 -36.60 -2.86
C TYR A 247 2.03 -36.16 -1.39
N ARG A 248 2.99 -35.32 -1.02
CA ARG A 248 3.17 -34.82 0.34
C ARG A 248 2.26 -33.62 0.56
N GLU A 249 1.86 -33.37 1.81
CA GLU A 249 1.15 -32.13 2.16
C GLU A 249 2.04 -30.91 2.02
N HIS A 250 3.31 -31.05 2.43
CA HIS A 250 4.30 -29.97 2.40
C HIS A 250 5.61 -30.39 1.76
N ILE A 251 6.35 -29.42 1.28
CA ILE A 251 7.75 -29.50 0.86
C ILE A 251 8.49 -28.47 1.69
N ASP A 252 9.61 -28.86 2.30
CA ASP A 252 10.45 -27.98 3.09
C ASP A 252 11.91 -28.37 2.90
N VAL A 253 12.63 -27.56 2.11
CA VAL A 253 13.97 -27.91 1.62
C VAL A 253 14.87 -26.68 1.60
N GLU A 254 16.18 -26.92 1.77
CA GLU A 254 17.21 -25.95 1.42
C GLU A 254 17.58 -26.09 -0.05
N VAL A 255 17.80 -24.96 -0.72
CA VAL A 255 18.26 -24.92 -2.11
C VAL A 255 19.48 -24.02 -2.24
N GLU A 256 20.39 -24.37 -3.14
CA GLU A 256 21.49 -23.49 -3.53
C GLU A 256 21.14 -22.73 -4.81
N VAL A 257 21.29 -21.41 -4.76
CA VAL A 257 21.04 -20.51 -5.89
C VAL A 257 22.29 -19.72 -6.24
N SER A 258 22.53 -19.54 -7.54
CA SER A 258 23.64 -18.73 -8.04
C SER A 258 23.14 -17.47 -8.70
N PHE A 259 23.82 -16.35 -8.51
CA PHE A 259 23.44 -15.06 -9.08
C PHE A 259 24.65 -14.19 -9.39
N GLN A 260 24.49 -13.30 -10.38
CA GLN A 260 25.49 -12.30 -10.70
C GLN A 260 25.46 -11.17 -9.67
N ARG A 261 26.58 -10.94 -8.99
CA ARG A 261 26.69 -9.92 -7.93
C ARG A 261 27.08 -8.55 -8.46
N ARG A 262 28.15 -8.47 -9.24
CA ARG A 262 28.66 -7.22 -9.81
C ARG A 262 29.17 -7.42 -11.22
N VAL A 263 29.19 -6.32 -11.98
CA VAL A 263 29.98 -6.21 -13.20
C VAL A 263 31.02 -5.12 -12.94
N TYR A 264 32.30 -5.48 -12.99
CA TYR A 264 33.39 -4.52 -12.88
C TYR A 264 34.31 -4.71 -14.07
N ASP A 265 34.54 -3.65 -14.83
CA ASP A 265 35.40 -3.68 -16.04
C ASP A 265 35.04 -4.81 -17.01
N GLY A 266 33.76 -5.04 -17.24
CA GLY A 266 33.28 -6.13 -18.12
C GLY A 266 33.31 -7.54 -17.52
N VAL A 267 33.91 -7.71 -16.33
CA VAL A 267 33.98 -9.01 -15.64
C VAL A 267 32.78 -9.19 -14.73
N LYS A 268 32.05 -10.28 -14.91
CA LYS A 268 30.90 -10.66 -14.08
C LYS A 268 31.40 -11.46 -12.87
N SER A 269 31.12 -10.97 -11.66
CA SER A 269 31.31 -11.77 -10.45
C SER A 269 30.03 -12.54 -10.15
N TRP A 270 30.16 -13.80 -9.79
CA TRP A 270 29.07 -14.68 -9.37
C TRP A 270 29.19 -14.97 -7.89
N ASP A 271 28.05 -15.20 -7.26
CA ASP A 271 27.95 -15.59 -5.87
C ASP A 271 26.88 -16.66 -5.72
N THR A 272 26.94 -17.43 -4.64
CA THR A 272 25.95 -18.45 -4.30
C THR A 272 25.36 -18.18 -2.94
N LYS A 273 24.12 -18.57 -2.76
CA LYS A 273 23.41 -18.49 -1.48
C LYS A 273 22.51 -19.68 -1.28
N ARG A 274 22.44 -20.14 -0.03
CA ARG A 274 21.46 -21.12 0.40
C ARG A 274 20.22 -20.40 0.87
N LEU A 275 19.07 -20.84 0.41
CA LEU A 275 17.76 -20.32 0.72
C LEU A 275 16.80 -21.47 0.95
N ARG A 276 15.76 -21.24 1.70
CA ARG A 276 14.70 -22.21 1.95
C ARG A 276 13.64 -22.14 0.87
N VAL A 277 13.19 -23.27 0.38
CA VAL A 277 11.99 -23.41 -0.47
C VAL A 277 10.94 -24.19 0.28
N VAL A 278 9.75 -23.62 0.32
CA VAL A 278 8.58 -24.21 0.98
C VAL A 278 7.48 -24.44 -0.07
N GLY A 279 6.88 -25.63 -0.06
CA GLY A 279 5.73 -25.97 -0.87
C GLY A 279 4.54 -26.37 -0.01
N VAL A 280 3.39 -25.82 -0.31
CA VAL A 280 2.11 -26.23 0.28
C VAL A 280 1.23 -26.79 -0.82
N ARG A 281 0.61 -27.94 -0.58
CA ARG A 281 -0.24 -28.62 -1.55
C ARG A 281 -1.42 -27.74 -1.93
N ASP A 282 -1.67 -27.64 -3.22
CA ASP A 282 -2.76 -26.85 -3.77
C ASP A 282 -3.25 -27.48 -5.08
N GLU A 283 -4.48 -27.98 -5.08
CA GLU A 283 -5.08 -28.66 -6.23
C GLU A 283 -5.32 -27.72 -7.42
N ASP A 284 -5.38 -26.40 -7.17
CA ASP A 284 -5.53 -25.38 -8.20
C ASP A 284 -4.19 -24.93 -8.83
N ALA A 285 -3.06 -25.43 -8.32
CA ALA A 285 -1.74 -25.12 -8.87
C ALA A 285 -1.35 -26.14 -9.97
N ASP A 286 -0.73 -25.66 -11.05
CA ASP A 286 -0.35 -26.48 -12.22
C ASP A 286 0.50 -27.71 -11.83
N ASP A 287 1.40 -27.57 -10.85
CA ASP A 287 2.26 -28.63 -10.35
C ASP A 287 1.76 -29.26 -9.03
N GLY A 288 0.52 -28.96 -8.62
CA GLY A 288 -0.09 -29.44 -7.38
C GLY A 288 0.43 -28.78 -6.10
N TYR A 289 1.31 -27.78 -6.20
CA TYR A 289 1.92 -27.09 -5.08
C TYR A 289 2.05 -25.58 -5.32
N ARG A 290 1.87 -24.82 -4.27
CA ARG A 290 2.33 -23.42 -4.22
C ARG A 290 3.71 -23.37 -3.62
N LEU A 291 4.71 -23.04 -4.43
CA LEU A 291 6.09 -22.96 -4.00
C LEU A 291 6.49 -21.53 -3.62
N TYR A 292 7.13 -21.40 -2.47
CA TYR A 292 7.66 -20.13 -1.95
C TYR A 292 9.16 -20.26 -1.70
N ILE A 293 9.90 -19.16 -1.84
CA ILE A 293 11.30 -19.03 -1.47
C ILE A 293 11.45 -17.98 -0.39
N THR A 294 12.27 -18.26 0.62
CA THR A 294 12.41 -17.45 1.82
C THR A 294 13.78 -17.62 2.48
N ASN A 295 14.14 -16.73 3.41
CA ASN A 295 15.22 -16.90 4.36
C ASN A 295 14.72 -17.08 5.81
N LEU A 296 13.41 -17.31 6.00
CA LEU A 296 12.86 -17.59 7.32
C LEU A 296 13.31 -18.98 7.82
N PRO A 297 13.71 -19.09 9.09
CA PRO A 297 14.17 -20.35 9.67
C PRO A 297 13.10 -21.46 9.65
N HIS A 298 13.51 -22.70 9.42
CA HIS A 298 12.56 -23.82 9.34
C HIS A 298 12.05 -24.30 10.71
N ASP A 299 12.81 -24.03 11.76
CA ASP A 299 12.48 -24.37 13.15
C ASP A 299 11.55 -23.35 13.82
N GLU A 300 11.41 -22.15 13.22
CA GLU A 300 10.55 -21.08 13.72
C GLU A 300 9.25 -20.94 12.93
N PHE A 301 9.26 -21.30 11.64
CA PHE A 301 8.13 -21.13 10.73
C PHE A 301 7.80 -22.41 9.97
N SER A 302 6.58 -22.88 10.13
CA SER A 302 6.05 -24.00 9.34
C SER A 302 5.74 -23.60 7.89
N PRO A 303 5.62 -24.57 6.95
CA PRO A 303 5.18 -24.32 5.57
C PRO A 303 3.84 -23.58 5.45
N ASP A 304 2.86 -23.93 6.30
CA ASP A 304 1.53 -23.30 6.30
C ASP A 304 1.60 -21.84 6.76
N GLU A 305 2.42 -21.54 7.77
CA GLU A 305 2.65 -20.16 8.22
C GLU A 305 3.30 -19.32 7.12
N ILE A 306 4.28 -19.84 6.39
CA ILE A 306 4.90 -19.15 5.25
C ILE A 306 3.85 -18.85 4.17
N SER A 307 2.99 -19.81 3.85
CA SER A 307 1.90 -19.61 2.89
C SER A 307 0.92 -18.55 3.35
N THR A 308 0.54 -18.59 4.63
CA THR A 308 -0.38 -17.62 5.24
C THR A 308 0.23 -16.23 5.29
N LEU A 309 1.50 -16.09 5.70
CA LEU A 309 2.25 -14.82 5.66
C LEU A 309 2.23 -14.22 4.25
N TYR A 310 2.49 -15.04 3.24
CA TYR A 310 2.50 -14.55 1.85
C TYR A 310 1.13 -14.09 1.35
N ARG A 311 0.03 -14.65 1.85
CA ARG A 311 -1.33 -14.20 1.51
C ARG A 311 -1.56 -12.74 1.92
N ALA A 312 -0.89 -12.25 2.98
CA ALA A 312 -0.98 -10.85 3.38
C ALA A 312 -0.45 -9.87 2.31
N ARG A 313 0.38 -10.32 1.34
CA ARG A 313 0.76 -9.53 0.17
C ARG A 313 -0.45 -9.02 -0.62
N TRP A 314 -1.55 -9.78 -0.62
CA TRP A 314 -2.77 -9.39 -1.31
C TRP A 314 -3.35 -8.04 -0.84
N MET A 315 -2.96 -7.58 0.34
CA MET A 315 -3.41 -6.30 0.89
C MET A 315 -3.04 -5.11 -0.01
N VAL A 316 -1.84 -5.13 -0.63
CA VAL A 316 -1.43 -4.05 -1.55
C VAL A 316 -2.25 -4.08 -2.85
N GLU A 317 -2.63 -5.26 -3.34
CA GLU A 317 -3.51 -5.37 -4.52
C GLU A 317 -4.93 -4.85 -4.21
N LEU A 318 -5.44 -5.10 -2.98
CA LEU A 318 -6.71 -4.53 -2.53
C LEU A 318 -6.63 -3.01 -2.46
N LEU A 319 -5.51 -2.46 -1.99
CA LEU A 319 -5.25 -1.03 -1.95
C LEU A 319 -5.26 -0.42 -3.36
N PHE A 320 -4.55 -1.02 -4.32
CA PHE A 320 -4.60 -0.58 -5.72
C PHE A 320 -6.00 -0.70 -6.34
N ARG A 321 -6.73 -1.76 -6.00
CA ARG A 321 -8.12 -1.91 -6.42
C ARG A 321 -9.00 -0.82 -5.85
N GLU A 322 -8.82 -0.47 -4.57
CA GLU A 322 -9.54 0.64 -3.94
C GLU A 322 -9.23 1.97 -4.64
N LEU A 323 -7.97 2.28 -4.86
CA LEU A 323 -7.55 3.48 -5.58
C LEU A 323 -8.13 3.54 -7.00
N LYS A 324 -8.04 2.46 -7.76
CA LYS A 324 -8.50 2.42 -9.16
C LYS A 324 -10.00 2.37 -9.30
N SER A 325 -10.69 1.51 -8.56
CA SER A 325 -12.12 1.25 -8.76
C SER A 325 -13.01 2.15 -7.92
N ARG A 326 -12.57 2.58 -6.74
CA ARG A 326 -13.39 3.35 -5.80
C ARG A 326 -13.05 4.81 -5.80
N TYR A 327 -11.76 5.12 -5.88
CA TYR A 327 -11.29 6.49 -6.01
C TYR A 327 -10.95 6.84 -7.47
N SER A 328 -11.25 5.98 -8.45
CA SER A 328 -11.07 6.20 -9.91
C SER A 328 -9.69 6.78 -10.23
N LEU A 329 -8.64 6.18 -9.66
CA LEU A 329 -7.27 6.53 -10.02
C LEU A 329 -7.04 6.14 -11.48
N GLY A 330 -6.84 7.09 -12.36
CA GLY A 330 -6.72 6.91 -13.81
C GLY A 330 -7.70 7.74 -14.62
N GLU A 331 -8.72 8.32 -13.98
CA GLU A 331 -9.60 9.29 -14.63
C GLU A 331 -8.98 10.71 -14.56
N PHE A 332 -7.90 10.91 -15.30
CA PHE A 332 -7.21 12.20 -15.36
C PHE A 332 -7.51 12.91 -16.68
N GLU A 333 -8.26 14.00 -16.63
CA GLU A 333 -8.64 14.80 -17.80
C GLU A 333 -7.64 15.94 -18.06
N THR A 334 -6.34 15.70 -17.95
CA THR A 334 -5.31 16.72 -18.10
C THR A 334 -4.18 16.27 -19.02
N GLU A 335 -3.59 17.20 -19.73
CA GLU A 335 -2.39 17.03 -20.56
C GLU A 335 -1.11 17.53 -19.87
N LYS A 336 -1.17 17.82 -18.56
CA LYS A 336 -0.05 18.36 -17.78
C LYS A 336 0.43 17.36 -16.75
N ALA A 337 1.64 16.88 -16.90
CA ALA A 337 2.23 15.87 -16.06
C ALA A 337 2.26 16.26 -14.56
N HIS A 338 2.59 17.52 -14.24
CA HIS A 338 2.59 18.00 -12.86
C HIS A 338 1.18 17.97 -12.23
N ILE A 339 0.11 18.17 -13.02
CA ILE A 339 -1.26 18.07 -12.51
C ILE A 339 -1.61 16.59 -12.25
N VAL A 340 -1.19 15.67 -13.12
CA VAL A 340 -1.33 14.23 -12.87
C VAL A 340 -0.62 13.83 -11.58
N LYS A 341 0.63 14.28 -11.37
CA LYS A 341 1.39 14.04 -10.13
C LYS A 341 0.64 14.55 -8.90
N ILE A 342 0.13 15.79 -8.94
CA ILE A 342 -0.69 16.37 -7.86
C ILE A 342 -1.89 15.48 -7.57
N GLN A 343 -2.60 15.03 -8.58
CA GLN A 343 -3.81 14.22 -8.41
C GLN A 343 -3.49 12.80 -7.89
N VAL A 344 -2.38 12.20 -8.32
CA VAL A 344 -1.95 10.88 -7.79
C VAL A 344 -1.60 11.00 -6.31
N VAL A 345 -0.80 12.00 -5.93
CA VAL A 345 -0.47 12.20 -4.51
C VAL A 345 -1.70 12.57 -3.68
N ALA A 346 -2.62 13.39 -4.24
CA ALA A 346 -3.90 13.67 -3.60
C ALA A 346 -4.74 12.40 -3.40
N ALA A 347 -4.71 11.45 -4.35
CA ALA A 347 -5.39 10.15 -4.20
C ALA A 347 -4.80 9.32 -3.04
N LEU A 348 -3.48 9.29 -2.92
CA LEU A 348 -2.81 8.60 -1.82
C LEU A 348 -3.14 9.27 -0.46
N LEU A 349 -3.09 10.59 -0.40
CA LEU A 349 -3.51 11.34 0.80
C LEU A 349 -4.98 11.10 1.14
N THR A 350 -5.86 11.06 0.14
CA THR A 350 -7.29 10.70 0.32
C THR A 350 -7.41 9.33 0.98
N LEU A 351 -6.66 8.35 0.51
CA LEU A 351 -6.66 7.00 1.07
C LEU A 351 -6.17 7.00 2.53
N VAL A 352 -5.06 7.68 2.83
CA VAL A 352 -4.51 7.79 4.19
C VAL A 352 -5.52 8.45 5.13
N VAL A 353 -6.09 9.57 4.75
CA VAL A 353 -7.11 10.30 5.53
C VAL A 353 -8.36 9.43 5.74
N SER A 354 -8.84 8.79 4.69
CA SER A 354 -9.99 7.88 4.75
C SER A 354 -9.74 6.72 5.73
N ARG A 355 -8.56 6.12 5.69
CA ARG A 355 -8.15 5.01 6.57
C ARG A 355 -7.97 5.46 8.02
N ALA A 356 -7.44 6.66 8.24
CA ALA A 356 -7.31 7.22 9.59
C ALA A 356 -8.69 7.37 10.27
N ILE A 357 -9.68 7.91 9.56
CA ILE A 357 -11.05 8.02 10.10
C ILE A 357 -11.66 6.64 10.35
N LEU A 358 -11.51 5.71 9.40
CA LEU A 358 -12.04 4.35 9.54
C LEU A 358 -11.48 3.65 10.79
N ARG A 359 -10.18 3.78 11.04
CA ARG A 359 -9.53 3.20 12.20
C ARG A 359 -10.16 3.70 13.50
N GLU A 360 -10.37 5.00 13.62
CA GLU A 360 -11.04 5.57 14.81
C GLU A 360 -12.45 5.01 15.02
N PHE A 361 -13.16 4.68 13.94
CA PHE A 361 -14.48 4.07 14.04
C PHE A 361 -14.43 2.61 14.47
N VAL A 362 -13.43 1.85 13.98
CA VAL A 362 -13.19 0.48 14.44
C VAL A 362 -12.86 0.48 15.93
N GLU A 363 -11.91 1.31 16.36
CA GLU A 363 -11.54 1.43 17.78
C GLU A 363 -12.72 1.89 18.68
N TYR A 364 -13.55 2.79 18.16
CA TYR A 364 -14.76 3.22 18.88
C TYR A 364 -15.74 2.04 19.03
N ALA A 365 -16.00 1.29 17.97
CA ALA A 365 -16.89 0.13 18.00
C ALA A 365 -16.39 -0.92 19.00
N GLU A 366 -15.09 -1.23 18.99
CA GLU A 366 -14.46 -2.15 19.93
C GLU A 366 -14.64 -1.69 21.39
N LYS A 367 -14.39 -0.42 21.69
CA LYS A 367 -14.59 0.17 23.02
C LYS A 367 -16.04 0.09 23.50
N GLN A 368 -17.01 0.16 22.58
CA GLN A 368 -18.44 0.02 22.88
C GLN A 368 -18.91 -1.44 22.98
N GLY A 369 -18.05 -2.40 22.65
CA GLY A 369 -18.41 -3.81 22.54
C GLY A 369 -19.38 -4.09 21.37
N ASP A 370 -19.36 -3.24 20.34
CA ASP A 370 -20.18 -3.39 19.15
C ASP A 370 -19.47 -4.28 18.12
N GLU A 371 -19.90 -5.50 17.96
CA GLU A 371 -19.40 -6.45 16.96
C GLU A 371 -19.85 -6.05 15.55
N CYS A 372 -19.33 -4.96 15.04
CA CYS A 372 -19.61 -4.50 13.68
C CYS A 372 -18.36 -4.55 12.80
N ILE A 373 -18.57 -4.72 11.51
CA ILE A 373 -17.54 -4.64 10.48
C ILE A 373 -17.79 -3.48 9.54
N PHE A 374 -16.72 -2.91 9.03
CA PHE A 374 -16.73 -1.81 8.06
C PHE A 374 -16.17 -2.31 6.73
N PRO A 375 -16.99 -2.91 5.83
CA PRO A 375 -16.49 -3.40 4.55
C PRO A 375 -15.84 -2.27 3.75
N PRO A 376 -14.64 -2.47 3.19
CA PRO A 376 -13.92 -1.42 2.46
C PRO A 376 -14.74 -0.77 1.33
N GLU A 377 -15.62 -1.55 0.69
CA GLU A 377 -16.50 -1.04 -0.37
C GLU A 377 -17.54 -0.05 0.15
N ARG A 378 -18.20 -0.42 1.24
CA ARG A 378 -19.21 0.44 1.87
C ARG A 378 -18.55 1.70 2.44
N TRP A 379 -17.42 1.53 3.11
CA TRP A 379 -16.66 2.65 3.65
C TRP A 379 -16.25 3.66 2.56
N ALA A 380 -15.60 3.19 1.48
CA ALA A 380 -15.18 4.08 0.40
C ALA A 380 -16.37 4.80 -0.27
N ALA A 381 -17.52 4.12 -0.44
CA ALA A 381 -18.73 4.75 -0.95
C ALA A 381 -19.26 5.83 -0.01
N THR A 382 -19.29 5.54 1.30
CA THR A 382 -19.72 6.49 2.35
C THR A 382 -18.80 7.70 2.38
N PHE A 383 -17.48 7.49 2.41
CA PHE A 383 -16.50 8.57 2.43
C PHE A 383 -16.64 9.48 1.20
N ARG A 384 -16.79 8.91 0.00
CA ARG A 384 -17.03 9.67 -1.24
C ARG A 384 -18.30 10.50 -1.18
N SER A 385 -19.41 9.91 -0.75
CA SER A 385 -20.72 10.59 -0.73
C SER A 385 -20.75 11.74 0.29
N LEU A 386 -19.94 11.64 1.35
CA LEU A 386 -19.88 12.62 2.42
C LEU A 386 -18.64 13.55 2.33
N ALA A 387 -17.81 13.39 1.30
CA ALA A 387 -16.57 14.15 1.15
C ALA A 387 -16.78 15.67 1.21
N GLN A 388 -17.84 16.18 0.59
CA GLN A 388 -18.15 17.61 0.64
C GLN A 388 -18.51 18.08 2.04
N LEU A 389 -19.22 17.26 2.83
CA LEU A 389 -19.54 17.57 4.23
C LEU A 389 -18.27 17.53 5.09
N ILE A 390 -17.35 16.59 4.83
CA ILE A 390 -16.04 16.52 5.49
C ILE A 390 -15.26 17.82 5.25
N LEU A 391 -15.22 18.30 4.01
CA LEU A 391 -14.55 19.55 3.68
C LEU A 391 -15.19 20.77 4.36
N GLN A 392 -16.52 20.81 4.41
CA GLN A 392 -17.25 21.86 5.12
C GLN A 392 -16.98 21.82 6.62
N GLU A 393 -16.89 20.61 7.22
CA GLU A 393 -16.57 20.47 8.63
C GLU A 393 -15.14 20.91 8.95
N ILE A 394 -14.17 20.65 8.07
CA ILE A 394 -12.82 21.19 8.19
C ILE A 394 -12.85 22.73 8.15
N ALA A 395 -13.71 23.30 7.30
CA ALA A 395 -13.92 24.73 7.19
C ALA A 395 -14.82 25.32 8.29
N ALA A 396 -15.37 24.47 9.16
CA ALA A 396 -16.32 24.87 10.21
C ALA A 396 -15.77 25.87 11.24
N GLY A 397 -14.46 26.16 11.22
CA GLY A 397 -13.90 27.35 11.88
C GLY A 397 -14.55 28.67 11.42
N PHE A 398 -15.40 28.62 10.40
CA PHE A 398 -16.15 29.75 9.85
C PHE A 398 -17.54 29.95 10.43
N GLY A 399 -17.97 29.14 11.42
CA GLY A 399 -19.15 29.37 12.22
C GLY A 399 -20.49 28.91 11.64
N TYR A 400 -20.52 28.07 10.64
CA TYR A 400 -21.73 27.45 10.13
C TYR A 400 -22.15 26.26 11.01
N PRO A 401 -23.45 26.13 11.37
CA PRO A 401 -23.93 24.96 12.09
C PRO A 401 -23.82 23.73 11.19
N GLN A 402 -23.15 22.70 11.68
CA GLN A 402 -22.92 21.48 10.94
C GLN A 402 -23.67 20.29 11.58
N PRO A 403 -24.15 19.32 10.79
CA PRO A 403 -24.69 18.07 11.33
C PRO A 403 -23.58 17.27 12.03
N ASN A 404 -23.94 16.35 12.93
CA ASN A 404 -22.96 15.47 13.55
C ASN A 404 -22.41 14.47 12.50
N LEU A 405 -21.32 14.85 11.86
CA LEU A 405 -20.71 14.12 10.77
C LEU A 405 -20.17 12.75 11.25
N GLY A 406 -19.67 12.68 12.49
CA GLY A 406 -19.14 11.43 13.06
C GLY A 406 -20.20 10.34 13.12
N GLU A 407 -21.39 10.65 13.64
CA GLU A 407 -22.50 9.70 13.68
C GLU A 407 -22.95 9.27 12.28
N ILE A 408 -23.07 10.21 11.35
CA ILE A 408 -23.47 9.91 9.97
C ILE A 408 -22.47 8.95 9.32
N LEU A 409 -21.17 9.27 9.37
CA LEU A 409 -20.12 8.44 8.81
C LEU A 409 -20.12 7.04 9.43
N TYR A 410 -20.18 6.94 10.76
CA TYR A 410 -20.18 5.68 11.48
C TYR A 410 -21.36 4.79 11.08
N HIS A 411 -22.58 5.31 11.12
CA HIS A 411 -23.78 4.52 10.83
C HIS A 411 -23.89 4.11 9.36
N GLU A 412 -23.48 4.97 8.43
CA GLU A 412 -23.52 4.66 7.00
C GLU A 412 -22.43 3.66 6.58
N ALA A 413 -21.26 3.69 7.23
CA ALA A 413 -20.16 2.77 6.94
C ALA A 413 -20.36 1.38 7.55
N LYS A 414 -21.10 1.29 8.64
CA LYS A 414 -21.31 0.06 9.40
C LYS A 414 -22.06 -0.99 8.58
N GLN A 415 -21.54 -2.22 8.55
CA GLN A 415 -22.23 -3.35 7.93
C GLN A 415 -23.34 -3.86 8.87
N PRO A 416 -24.60 -3.94 8.40
CA PRO A 416 -25.71 -4.39 9.24
C PRO A 416 -25.63 -5.84 9.71
N SER A 417 -24.90 -6.69 8.99
CA SER A 417 -24.75 -8.11 9.31
C SER A 417 -23.26 -8.49 9.26
N PRO A 418 -22.59 -8.63 10.41
CA PRO A 418 -21.18 -9.01 10.46
C PRO A 418 -21.00 -10.50 10.13
N SER A 419 -20.90 -10.84 8.85
CA SER A 419 -20.69 -12.22 8.40
C SER A 419 -19.43 -12.43 7.57
N ARG A 420 -18.64 -11.37 7.35
CA ARG A 420 -17.41 -11.44 6.56
C ARG A 420 -16.26 -10.81 7.33
N LEU A 421 -15.24 -11.60 7.56
CA LEU A 421 -13.95 -11.13 8.03
C LEU A 421 -13.24 -10.34 6.92
N THR A 422 -12.42 -9.37 7.28
CA THR A 422 -11.46 -8.77 6.35
C THR A 422 -10.37 -9.79 6.05
N LEU A 423 -9.65 -9.64 4.93
CA LEU A 423 -8.54 -10.54 4.59
C LEU A 423 -7.49 -10.62 5.71
N LEU A 424 -7.21 -9.49 6.37
CA LEU A 424 -6.27 -9.46 7.49
C LEU A 424 -6.80 -10.24 8.71
N GLU A 425 -8.08 -10.11 9.01
CA GLU A 425 -8.72 -10.89 10.08
C GLU A 425 -8.79 -12.38 9.73
N GLU A 426 -9.03 -12.74 8.46
CA GLU A 426 -8.96 -14.13 8.00
C GLU A 426 -7.55 -14.69 8.16
N VAL A 427 -6.53 -13.97 7.70
CA VAL A 427 -5.10 -14.34 7.85
C VAL A 427 -4.74 -14.46 9.34
N ASN A 428 -5.16 -13.50 10.16
CA ASN A 428 -4.91 -13.52 11.58
C ASN A 428 -5.61 -14.70 12.28
N ALA A 429 -6.85 -15.00 11.93
CA ALA A 429 -7.60 -16.12 12.49
C ALA A 429 -6.96 -17.46 12.12
N GLU A 430 -6.49 -17.63 10.89
CA GLU A 430 -5.78 -18.81 10.43
C GLU A 430 -4.45 -18.99 11.18
N LEU A 431 -3.67 -17.91 11.35
CA LEU A 431 -2.41 -17.94 12.10
C LEU A 431 -2.63 -18.27 13.58
N CYS A 432 -3.63 -17.66 14.23
CA CYS A 432 -4.00 -18.00 15.60
C CYS A 432 -4.46 -19.47 15.74
N GLY A 433 -5.18 -20.00 14.75
CA GLY A 433 -5.61 -21.40 14.72
C GLY A 433 -4.44 -22.37 14.55
N ALA A 434 -3.45 -22.03 13.75
CA ALA A 434 -2.25 -22.84 13.53
C ALA A 434 -1.35 -22.94 14.77
N PHE A 435 -1.30 -21.88 15.60
CA PHE A 435 -0.55 -21.90 16.87
C PHE A 435 -1.30 -22.55 18.05
N SER A 436 -2.58 -22.89 17.88
CA SER A 436 -3.41 -23.50 18.94
C SER A 436 -3.56 -25.02 18.81
N SER A 437 -3.02 -25.61 17.76
CA SER A 437 -3.01 -27.04 17.45
C SER A 437 -1.62 -27.65 17.66
#